data_112045709eee40c5c9b574dbab67a1ff
#
_entry.id   112045709eee40c5c9b574dbab67a1ff
#
_cell.length_a   1.000
_cell.length_b   1.000
_cell.length_c   1.000
_cell.angle_alpha   90.00
_cell.angle_beta   90.00
_cell.angle_gamma   90.00
#
_symmetry.space_group_name_H-M   'P 1'
#
loop_
_entity.id
_entity.type
_entity.pdbx_description
1 polymer ?
#
loop_
_entity_poly.entity_id
_entity_poly.type
_entity_poly.pdbx_seq_one_letter_code
_entity_poly.pdbx_strand_id
1 'polypeptide(L)'
;MIQVLVVEDSRITRDAIESQIAKSEKYVLYASIENAANAEIACLRGSVDLILMDVCTADEESGLKAAAKIKQYNPKIKIIIMTSMPEHSFIQKAKTCGCNGFWYKEYGSTALMEVCDRVMNGEYVYPEDTPVIR
;
A
#
# COMPACT_ATOMS: atom_id res chain seq x y z
N MET A 1 0.83 1.20 18.69
CA MET A 1 0.02 0.74 17.54
C MET A 1 0.71 1.11 16.21
N ILE A 2 0.49 0.33 15.20
CA ILE A 2 1.08 0.56 13.89
C ILE A 2 0.28 1.65 13.18
N GLN A 3 0.93 2.75 12.82
CA GLN A 3 0.31 3.90 12.16
C GLN A 3 0.23 3.66 10.65
N VAL A 4 -0.97 3.60 10.11
CA VAL A 4 -1.21 3.28 8.69
C VAL A 4 -1.66 4.50 7.91
N LEU A 5 -0.96 4.79 6.83
CA LEU A 5 -1.36 5.78 5.83
C LEU A 5 -2.00 5.04 4.65
N VAL A 6 -3.22 5.40 4.30
CA VAL A 6 -3.91 4.82 3.14
C VAL A 6 -3.90 5.84 2.01
N VAL A 7 -3.42 5.42 0.84
CA VAL A 7 -3.39 6.26 -0.37
C VAL A 7 -4.24 5.58 -1.43
N GLU A 8 -5.46 6.04 -1.59
CA GLU A 8 -6.47 5.42 -2.45
C GLU A 8 -7.51 6.47 -2.87
N ASP A 9 -7.72 6.64 -4.16
CA ASP A 9 -8.69 7.63 -4.65
C ASP A 9 -10.12 7.09 -4.74
N SER A 10 -10.32 5.78 -4.82
CA SER A 10 -11.65 5.19 -4.79
C SER A 10 -12.22 5.23 -3.39
N ARG A 11 -13.30 5.97 -3.22
CA ARG A 11 -13.96 6.11 -1.91
C ARG A 11 -14.45 4.77 -1.37
N ILE A 12 -15.02 3.93 -2.23
CA ILE A 12 -15.53 2.61 -1.82
C ILE A 12 -14.39 1.74 -1.29
N THR A 13 -13.29 1.67 -2.01
CA THR A 13 -12.11 0.90 -1.60
C THR A 13 -11.50 1.47 -0.32
N ARG A 14 -11.38 2.79 -0.26
CA ARG A 14 -10.82 3.48 0.91
C ARG A 14 -11.64 3.21 2.16
N ASP A 15 -12.97 3.33 2.07
CA ASP A 15 -13.88 3.08 3.19
C ASP A 15 -13.77 1.62 3.67
N ALA A 16 -13.66 0.67 2.75
CA ALA A 16 -13.51 -0.73 3.09
C ALA A 16 -12.20 -1.00 3.85
N ILE A 17 -11.10 -0.39 3.40
CA ILE A 17 -9.80 -0.53 4.05
C ILE A 17 -9.82 0.11 5.43
N GLU A 18 -10.36 1.32 5.55
CA GLU A 18 -10.48 2.02 6.82
C GLU A 18 -11.29 1.22 7.84
N SER A 19 -12.36 0.57 7.36
CA SER A 19 -13.19 -0.29 8.22
C SER A 19 -12.39 -1.47 8.76
N GLN A 20 -11.57 -2.11 7.96
CA GLN A 20 -10.71 -3.20 8.39
C GLN A 20 -9.68 -2.75 9.43
N ILE A 21 -9.08 -1.58 9.20
CA ILE A 21 -8.12 -1.00 10.14
C ILE A 21 -8.80 -0.71 11.47
N ALA A 22 -10.00 -0.12 11.43
CA ALA A 22 -10.75 0.23 12.63
C ALA A 22 -11.11 -0.98 13.49
N LYS A 23 -11.26 -2.16 12.90
CA LYS A 23 -11.56 -3.39 13.62
C LYS A 23 -10.32 -4.06 14.21
N SER A 24 -9.14 -3.60 13.83
CA SER A 24 -7.88 -4.19 14.29
C SER A 24 -7.47 -3.62 15.63
N GLU A 25 -6.84 -4.45 16.46
CA GLU A 25 -6.23 -4.01 17.71
C GLU A 25 -4.75 -3.62 17.53
N LYS A 26 -4.17 -3.92 16.37
CA LYS A 26 -2.76 -3.67 16.07
C LYS A 26 -2.53 -2.40 15.27
N TYR A 27 -3.48 -2.06 14.42
CA TYR A 27 -3.33 -0.96 13.46
C TYR A 27 -4.24 0.20 13.81
N VAL A 28 -3.74 1.42 13.56
CA VAL A 28 -4.55 2.62 13.69
C VAL A 28 -4.37 3.47 12.43
N LEU A 29 -5.45 4.04 11.95
CA LEU A 29 -5.41 4.89 10.77
C LEU A 29 -4.75 6.22 11.11
N TYR A 30 -3.59 6.48 10.51
CA TYR A 30 -2.93 7.78 10.62
C TYR A 30 -3.68 8.81 9.77
N ALA A 31 -3.91 8.48 8.50
CA ALA A 31 -4.66 9.33 7.57
C ALA A 31 -5.03 8.52 6.33
N SER A 32 -6.03 9.01 5.60
CA SER A 32 -6.39 8.54 4.26
C SER A 32 -6.26 9.71 3.32
N ILE A 33 -5.57 9.51 2.20
CA ILE A 33 -5.39 10.54 1.18
C ILE A 33 -5.69 9.95 -0.20
N GLU A 34 -6.03 10.83 -1.15
CA GLU A 34 -6.44 10.41 -2.49
C GLU A 34 -5.31 10.50 -3.52
N ASN A 35 -4.27 11.26 -3.22
CA ASN A 35 -3.22 11.60 -4.18
C ASN A 35 -1.85 11.18 -3.64
N ALA A 36 -1.13 10.35 -4.41
CA ALA A 36 0.18 9.83 -4.02
C ALA A 36 1.23 10.94 -3.81
N ALA A 37 1.11 12.06 -4.51
CA ALA A 37 2.05 13.16 -4.33
C ALA A 37 2.04 13.73 -2.92
N ASN A 38 0.93 13.57 -2.20
CA ASN A 38 0.80 14.06 -0.81
C ASN A 38 1.32 13.06 0.23
N ALA A 39 1.63 11.83 -0.18
CA ALA A 39 2.10 10.80 0.74
C ALA A 39 3.45 11.14 1.36
N GLU A 40 4.34 11.70 0.56
CA GLU A 40 5.67 12.11 1.02
C GLU A 40 5.57 13.15 2.13
N ILE A 41 4.71 14.15 1.93
CA ILE A 41 4.48 15.22 2.92
C ILE A 41 3.89 14.62 4.21
N ALA A 42 2.95 13.71 4.09
CA ALA A 42 2.35 13.05 5.25
C ALA A 42 3.41 12.29 6.07
N CYS A 43 4.34 11.61 5.39
CA CYS A 43 5.42 10.88 6.05
C CYS A 43 6.41 11.81 6.76
N LEU A 44 6.64 13.00 6.21
CA LEU A 44 7.53 13.98 6.83
C LEU A 44 6.93 14.61 8.08
N ARG A 45 5.60 14.72 8.15
CA ARG A 45 4.90 15.41 9.24
C ARG A 45 4.53 14.51 10.40
N GLY A 46 4.52 13.21 10.20
CA GLY A 46 4.02 12.29 11.20
C GLY A 46 4.81 11.00 11.29
N SER A 47 4.36 10.16 12.20
CA SER A 47 4.98 8.85 12.43
C SER A 47 4.19 7.78 11.68
N VAL A 48 4.51 7.59 10.41
CA VAL A 48 3.88 6.56 9.59
C VAL A 48 4.76 5.31 9.61
N ASP A 49 4.16 4.17 9.91
CA ASP A 49 4.87 2.88 9.98
C ASP A 49 4.61 2.05 8.72
N LEU A 50 3.41 2.12 8.18
CA LEU A 50 2.96 1.33 7.05
C LEU A 50 2.14 2.20 6.10
N ILE A 51 2.41 2.07 4.80
CA ILE A 51 1.63 2.72 3.76
C ILE A 51 0.96 1.67 2.89
N LEU A 52 -0.35 1.81 2.69
CA LEU A 52 -1.12 1.05 1.71
C LEU A 52 -1.29 1.98 0.51
N MET A 53 -0.56 1.69 -0.57
CA MET A 53 -0.38 2.60 -1.69
C MET A 53 -0.96 2.04 -2.98
N ASP A 54 -2.01 2.69 -3.51
CA ASP A 54 -2.53 2.36 -4.82
C ASP A 54 -1.52 2.75 -5.92
N VAL A 55 -1.47 1.99 -6.99
CA VAL A 55 -0.58 2.26 -8.14
C VAL A 55 -0.98 3.56 -8.84
N CYS A 56 -2.29 3.71 -9.14
CA CYS A 56 -2.81 4.92 -9.79
C CYS A 56 -3.69 5.67 -8.81
N THR A 57 -3.31 6.88 -8.47
CA THR A 57 -4.06 7.72 -7.54
C THR A 57 -4.64 8.94 -8.23
N ALA A 58 -5.32 9.81 -7.48
CA ALA A 58 -5.96 11.01 -8.01
C ALA A 58 -4.97 11.86 -8.80
N ASP A 59 -5.47 12.53 -9.84
CA ASP A 59 -4.68 13.39 -10.75
C ASP A 59 -3.59 12.61 -11.50
N GLU A 60 -3.81 11.32 -11.72
CA GLU A 60 -2.87 10.43 -12.41
C GLU A 60 -1.50 10.32 -11.74
N GLU A 61 -1.42 10.64 -10.45
CA GLU A 61 -0.18 10.52 -9.70
C GLU A 61 0.15 9.06 -9.42
N SER A 62 1.41 8.70 -9.63
CA SER A 62 1.89 7.32 -9.49
C SER A 62 2.25 6.98 -8.05
N GLY A 63 1.59 5.95 -7.52
CA GLY A 63 1.95 5.39 -6.23
C GLY A 63 3.33 4.75 -6.23
N LEU A 64 3.75 4.18 -7.35
CA LEU A 64 5.08 3.58 -7.48
C LEU A 64 6.19 4.64 -7.41
N LYS A 65 5.99 5.79 -8.03
CA LYS A 65 6.96 6.90 -7.93
C LYS A 65 7.05 7.44 -6.52
N ALA A 66 5.90 7.61 -5.87
CA ALA A 66 5.86 8.09 -4.48
C ALA A 66 6.55 7.09 -3.55
N ALA A 67 6.28 5.80 -3.73
CA ALA A 67 6.90 4.75 -2.94
C ALA A 67 8.42 4.75 -3.07
N ALA A 68 8.93 4.90 -4.30
CA ALA A 68 10.37 4.96 -4.54
C ALA A 68 11.03 6.10 -3.77
N LYS A 69 10.43 7.28 -3.81
CA LYS A 69 10.93 8.45 -3.10
C LYS A 69 10.92 8.26 -1.58
N ILE A 70 9.81 7.75 -1.06
CA ILE A 70 9.67 7.52 0.38
C ILE A 70 10.70 6.50 0.87
N LYS A 71 10.90 5.40 0.15
CA LYS A 71 11.88 4.37 0.52
C LYS A 71 13.30 4.90 0.46
N GLN A 72 13.60 5.88 -0.39
CA GLN A 72 14.92 6.47 -0.47
C GLN A 72 15.29 7.25 0.79
N TYR A 73 14.39 8.07 1.32
CA TYR A 73 14.72 8.86 2.49
C TYR A 73 14.35 8.18 3.82
N ASN A 74 13.42 7.25 3.82
CA ASN A 74 13.08 6.52 5.03
C ASN A 74 12.77 5.05 4.73
N PRO A 75 13.80 4.20 4.58
CA PRO A 75 13.60 2.79 4.25
C PRO A 75 12.90 1.98 5.35
N LYS A 76 12.73 2.54 6.53
CA LYS A 76 12.05 1.86 7.64
C LYS A 76 10.53 1.83 7.46
N ILE A 77 9.97 2.78 6.71
CA ILE A 77 8.54 2.78 6.42
C ILE A 77 8.24 1.59 5.51
N LYS A 78 7.30 0.73 5.92
CA LYS A 78 6.87 -0.40 5.10
C LYS A 78 5.83 0.08 4.10
N ILE A 79 5.91 -0.41 2.86
CA ILE A 79 4.96 -0.02 1.81
C ILE A 79 4.41 -1.28 1.15
N ILE A 80 3.08 -1.36 1.09
CA ILE A 80 2.37 -2.39 0.34
C ILE A 80 1.70 -1.69 -0.84
N ILE A 81 2.05 -2.11 -2.05
CA ILE A 81 1.42 -1.60 -3.28
C ILE A 81 0.11 -2.34 -3.49
N MET A 82 -0.94 -1.61 -3.83
CA MET A 82 -2.27 -2.17 -4.12
C MET A 82 -2.67 -1.85 -5.54
N THR A 83 -3.32 -2.79 -6.21
CA THR A 83 -3.87 -2.55 -7.53
C THR A 83 -4.97 -3.55 -7.85
N SER A 84 -5.94 -3.15 -8.68
CA SER A 84 -6.91 -4.05 -9.29
C SER A 84 -6.46 -4.50 -10.68
N MET A 85 -5.37 -3.95 -11.20
CA MET A 85 -4.87 -4.29 -12.53
C MET A 85 -3.86 -5.44 -12.47
N PRO A 86 -4.14 -6.57 -13.16
CA PRO A 86 -3.23 -7.72 -13.13
C PRO A 86 -2.06 -7.52 -14.11
N GLU A 87 -1.23 -6.54 -13.85
CA GLU A 87 -0.05 -6.23 -14.66
C GLU A 87 1.21 -6.66 -13.97
N HIS A 88 1.90 -7.65 -14.55
CA HIS A 88 3.12 -8.20 -13.97
C HIS A 88 4.23 -7.15 -13.81
N SER A 89 4.28 -6.17 -14.73
CA SER A 89 5.27 -5.09 -14.66
C SER A 89 5.18 -4.28 -13.36
N PHE A 90 3.99 -4.16 -12.77
CA PHE A 90 3.83 -3.45 -11.51
C PHE A 90 4.54 -4.17 -10.36
N ILE A 91 4.52 -5.51 -10.37
CA ILE A 91 5.23 -6.31 -9.36
C ILE A 91 6.73 -6.04 -9.45
N GLN A 92 7.29 -6.06 -10.66
CA GLN A 92 8.71 -5.80 -10.87
C GLN A 92 9.11 -4.39 -10.45
N LYS A 93 8.27 -3.41 -10.79
CA LYS A 93 8.50 -2.02 -10.41
C LYS A 93 8.44 -1.84 -8.88
N ALA A 94 7.49 -2.49 -8.22
CA ALA A 94 7.38 -2.43 -6.77
C ALA A 94 8.62 -3.03 -6.09
N LYS A 95 9.11 -4.15 -6.59
CA LYS A 95 10.34 -4.77 -6.09
C LYS A 95 11.55 -3.86 -6.29
N THR A 96 11.65 -3.23 -7.44
CA THR A 96 12.74 -2.30 -7.77
C THR A 96 12.72 -1.08 -6.84
N CYS A 97 11.52 -0.61 -6.47
CA CYS A 97 11.36 0.50 -5.54
C CYS A 97 11.66 0.12 -4.08
N GLY A 98 11.82 -1.15 -3.79
CA GLY A 98 12.06 -1.62 -2.44
C GLY A 98 10.80 -1.79 -1.60
N CYS A 99 9.62 -1.85 -2.24
CA CYS A 99 8.36 -2.05 -1.53
C CYS A 99 8.32 -3.40 -0.83
N ASN A 100 7.62 -3.47 0.28
CA ASN A 100 7.62 -4.63 1.16
C ASN A 100 6.52 -5.64 0.83
N GLY A 101 5.49 -5.21 0.11
CA GLY A 101 4.41 -6.10 -0.27
C GLY A 101 3.64 -5.59 -1.47
N PHE A 102 2.80 -6.47 -1.99
CA PHE A 102 1.96 -6.20 -3.14
C PHE A 102 0.66 -6.98 -2.98
N TRP A 103 -0.47 -6.31 -3.17
CA TRP A 103 -1.79 -6.90 -2.98
C TRP A 103 -2.72 -6.57 -4.14
N TYR A 104 -3.35 -7.61 -4.69
CA TYR A 104 -4.40 -7.43 -5.70
C TYR A 104 -5.74 -7.24 -4.99
N LYS A 105 -6.41 -6.12 -5.24
CA LYS A 105 -7.63 -5.72 -4.54
C LYS A 105 -8.81 -6.67 -4.75
N GLU A 106 -8.92 -7.26 -5.93
CA GLU A 106 -10.10 -8.02 -6.33
C GLU A 106 -9.82 -9.47 -6.72
N TYR A 107 -8.55 -9.86 -6.87
CA TYR A 107 -8.21 -11.15 -7.46
C TYR A 107 -7.55 -12.14 -6.53
N GLY A 108 -6.95 -11.71 -5.48
CA GLY A 108 -6.21 -12.58 -4.61
C GLY A 108 -7.09 -13.32 -3.60
N SER A 109 -6.64 -14.48 -3.14
CA SER A 109 -7.27 -15.20 -2.04
C SER A 109 -6.77 -14.71 -0.68
N THR A 110 -5.69 -13.92 -0.66
CA THR A 110 -5.07 -13.44 0.57
C THR A 110 -5.73 -12.13 1.02
N ALA A 111 -6.14 -12.09 2.27
CA ALA A 111 -6.73 -10.89 2.85
C ALA A 111 -5.65 -9.80 3.04
N LEU A 112 -6.03 -8.54 2.82
CA LEU A 112 -5.11 -7.41 2.99
C LEU A 112 -4.47 -7.39 4.38
N MET A 113 -5.24 -7.62 5.43
CA MET A 113 -4.70 -7.56 6.79
C MET A 113 -3.68 -8.67 7.07
N GLU A 114 -3.82 -9.82 6.42
CA GLU A 114 -2.80 -10.88 6.48
C GLU A 114 -1.50 -10.41 5.83
N VAL A 115 -1.58 -9.74 4.69
CA VAL A 115 -0.40 -9.17 4.03
C VAL A 115 0.25 -8.13 4.94
N CYS A 116 -0.55 -7.28 5.57
CA CYS A 116 -0.04 -6.29 6.52
C CYS A 116 0.73 -6.95 7.67
N ASP A 117 0.15 -7.99 8.28
CA ASP A 117 0.78 -8.69 9.39
C ASP A 117 2.12 -9.30 8.99
N ARG A 118 2.19 -9.92 7.84
CA ARG A 118 3.42 -10.54 7.34
C ARG A 118 4.49 -9.49 7.02
N VAL A 119 4.10 -8.41 6.37
CA VAL A 119 5.01 -7.31 6.05
C VAL A 119 5.56 -6.66 7.33
N MET A 120 4.70 -6.41 8.31
CA MET A 120 5.14 -5.81 9.56
C MET A 120 6.01 -6.78 10.38
N ASN A 121 5.94 -8.07 10.08
CA ASN A 121 6.79 -9.10 10.70
C ASN A 121 8.15 -9.24 9.98
N GLY A 122 8.41 -8.44 8.96
CA GLY A 122 9.68 -8.41 8.25
C GLY A 122 9.72 -9.20 6.95
N GLU A 123 8.59 -9.78 6.52
CA GLU A 123 8.53 -10.51 5.26
C GLU A 123 8.34 -9.57 4.08
N TYR A 124 8.82 -10.01 2.91
CA TYR A 124 8.49 -9.41 1.63
C TYR A 124 7.40 -10.27 1.00
N VAL A 125 6.21 -9.70 0.80
CA VAL A 125 5.01 -10.45 0.41
C VAL A 125 4.56 -10.05 -1.00
N TYR A 126 4.83 -10.89 -1.97
CA TYR A 126 4.46 -10.67 -3.37
C TYR A 126 3.68 -11.86 -3.90
N PRO A 127 2.70 -11.63 -4.80
CA PRO A 127 2.02 -12.74 -5.45
C PRO A 127 2.98 -13.48 -6.36
N GLU A 128 2.84 -14.79 -6.42
CA GLU A 128 3.70 -15.61 -7.28
C GLU A 128 3.38 -15.41 -8.75
N ASP A 129 2.09 -15.31 -9.06
CA ASP A 129 1.60 -15.17 -10.43
C ASP A 129 0.63 -14.01 -10.57
N THR A 130 0.56 -13.45 -11.79
CA THR A 130 -0.44 -12.46 -12.14
C THR A 130 -1.80 -13.15 -12.23
N PRO A 131 -2.86 -12.61 -11.59
CA PRO A 131 -4.20 -13.20 -11.69
C PRO A 131 -4.70 -13.24 -13.13
N VAL A 132 -5.46 -14.30 -13.43
CA VAL A 132 -6.08 -14.46 -14.75
C VAL A 132 -7.48 -13.86 -14.71
N ILE A 133 -7.73 -12.92 -15.61
CA ILE A 133 -9.06 -12.31 -15.78
C ILE A 133 -9.83 -13.17 -16.78
N ARG A 134 -11.03 -13.56 -16.42
CA ARG A 134 -11.91 -14.34 -17.28
C ARG A 134 -13.22 -13.65 -17.55
#